data_ea6a3ad9c43031d8e776be7e559ae94b
#
_entry.id   ea6a3ad9c43031d8e776be7e559ae94b
#
_cell.length_a   1.000
_cell.length_b   1.000
_cell.length_c   1.000
_cell.angle_alpha   90.00
_cell.angle_beta   90.00
_cell.angle_gamma   90.00
#
_symmetry.space_group_name_H-M   'P 1'
#
loop_
_entity.id
_entity.type
_entity.pdbx_description
1 polymer ?
#
loop_
_entity_poly.entity_id
_entity_poly.type
_entity_poly.pdbx_seq_one_letter_code
_entity_poly.pdbx_strand_id
1 'polypeptide(L)'
;MAIIRRRGTAIVETPKGILVTASRNKLFLLPGGGAEWWESRRRAAIRELKEETGLRAYSWKYLFSHNEPKYSTTGKKRKVRNMHKVFLIKAEGNPKPNYEDVSHIAYWKPESNVNISRTTKLIIDKYLNEFK
;
A
#
# COMPACT_ATOMS: atom_id res chain seq x y z
N MET A 1 13.40 5.97 20.71
CA MET A 1 12.72 7.15 20.11
C MET A 1 11.61 6.69 19.17
N ALA A 2 10.44 7.30 19.32
CA ALA A 2 9.29 6.99 18.46
C ALA A 2 9.36 7.82 17.17
N ILE A 3 9.10 7.17 16.01
CA ILE A 3 9.15 7.80 14.71
C ILE A 3 7.76 7.74 14.09
N ILE A 4 7.28 8.88 13.60
CA ILE A 4 6.07 8.92 12.77
C ILE A 4 6.51 8.79 11.31
N ARG A 5 6.03 7.75 10.62
CA ARG A 5 6.35 7.50 9.23
C ARG A 5 5.15 7.89 8.38
N ARG A 6 5.33 8.91 7.56
CA ARG A 6 4.31 9.36 6.60
C ARG A 6 4.33 8.42 5.40
N ARG A 7 3.20 7.75 5.13
CA ARG A 7 3.10 6.78 4.04
C ARG A 7 2.05 7.19 3.02
N GLY A 8 2.37 6.98 1.75
CA GLY A 8 1.41 7.00 0.67
C GLY A 8 1.01 5.57 0.32
N THR A 9 -0.29 5.29 0.29
CA THR A 9 -0.83 3.95 0.06
C THR A 9 -1.80 3.98 -1.10
N ALA A 10 -1.68 3.02 -2.01
CA ALA A 10 -2.46 2.96 -3.23
C ALA A 10 -3.48 1.84 -3.19
N ILE A 11 -4.74 2.16 -3.52
CA ILE A 11 -5.73 1.16 -3.88
C ILE A 11 -5.85 1.17 -5.39
N VAL A 12 -5.44 0.06 -6.02
CA VAL A 12 -5.55 -0.14 -7.46
C VAL A 12 -6.57 -1.26 -7.69
N GLU A 13 -7.78 -0.86 -8.04
CA GLU A 13 -8.86 -1.80 -8.25
C GLU A 13 -8.90 -2.25 -9.71
N THR A 14 -8.94 -3.57 -9.92
CA THR A 14 -8.97 -4.17 -11.25
C THR A 14 -10.10 -5.20 -11.31
N PRO A 15 -10.45 -5.69 -12.52
CA PRO A 15 -11.43 -6.78 -12.63
C PRO A 15 -11.02 -8.05 -11.88
N LYS A 16 -9.72 -8.24 -11.64
CA LYS A 16 -9.20 -9.40 -10.90
C LYS A 16 -9.24 -9.20 -9.38
N GLY A 17 -9.47 -7.98 -8.92
CA GLY A 17 -9.45 -7.61 -7.51
C GLY A 17 -8.55 -6.42 -7.23
N ILE A 18 -8.29 -6.19 -5.97
CA ILE A 18 -7.41 -5.10 -5.52
C ILE A 18 -5.96 -5.58 -5.53
N LEU A 19 -5.10 -4.83 -6.20
CA LEU A 19 -3.68 -5.17 -6.34
C LEU A 19 -2.98 -5.13 -4.98
N VAL A 20 -2.28 -6.21 -4.65
CA VAL A 20 -1.46 -6.31 -3.45
C VAL A 20 -0.10 -6.91 -3.78
N THR A 21 0.89 -6.56 -2.99
CA THR A 21 2.27 -6.98 -3.21
C THR A 21 2.85 -7.60 -1.94
N ALA A 22 3.81 -8.50 -2.10
CA ALA A 22 4.48 -9.12 -0.97
C ALA A 22 5.95 -9.36 -1.26
N SER A 23 6.73 -9.34 -0.20
CA SER A 23 8.10 -9.85 -0.23
C SER A 23 8.07 -11.38 -0.15
N ARG A 24 9.23 -12.00 0.12
CA ARG A 24 9.35 -13.47 0.16
C ARG A 24 8.45 -14.13 1.20
N ASN A 25 8.06 -13.41 2.25
CA ASN A 25 7.22 -13.94 3.31
C ASN A 25 5.75 -14.16 2.88
N LYS A 26 5.37 -13.66 1.71
CA LYS A 26 4.00 -13.77 1.17
C LYS A 26 2.93 -13.16 2.07
N LEU A 27 3.29 -12.20 2.91
CA LEU A 27 2.33 -11.35 3.60
C LEU A 27 2.08 -10.15 2.69
N PHE A 28 0.88 -10.10 2.10
CA PHE A 28 0.56 -9.09 1.09
C PHE A 28 0.08 -7.79 1.69
N LEU A 29 0.55 -6.70 1.11
CA LEU A 29 0.23 -5.33 1.50
C LEU A 29 -0.28 -4.56 0.29
N LEU A 30 -1.01 -3.47 0.55
CA LEU A 30 -1.29 -2.52 -0.52
C LEU A 30 0.02 -1.87 -0.98
N PRO A 31 0.16 -1.58 -2.28
CA PRO A 31 1.34 -0.87 -2.78
C PRO A 31 1.47 0.48 -2.10
N GLY A 32 2.70 0.88 -1.85
CA GLY A 32 2.97 2.16 -1.22
C GLY A 32 4.26 2.14 -0.44
N GLY A 33 4.54 3.23 0.22
CA GLY A 33 5.74 3.36 1.01
C GLY A 33 5.87 4.71 1.71
N GLY A 34 6.98 4.88 2.40
CA GLY A 34 7.27 6.10 3.12
C GLY A 34 7.53 7.27 2.19
N ALA A 35 6.96 8.42 2.52
CA ALA A 35 7.25 9.66 1.81
C ALA A 35 8.57 10.23 2.31
N GLU A 36 9.37 10.73 1.37
CA GLU A 36 10.54 11.51 1.71
C GLU A 36 10.11 12.81 2.39
N TRP A 37 11.01 13.45 3.15
CA TRP A 37 10.64 14.66 3.89
C TRP A 37 10.09 15.79 2.99
N TRP A 38 10.55 15.84 1.72
CA TRP A 38 10.15 16.83 0.72
C TRP A 38 9.01 16.35 -0.18
N GLU A 39 8.57 15.12 0.00
CA GLU A 39 7.62 14.44 -0.88
C GLU A 39 6.24 14.40 -0.24
N SER A 40 5.19 14.66 -1.03
CA SER A 40 3.82 14.43 -0.57
C SER A 40 3.54 12.93 -0.50
N ARG A 41 2.59 12.53 0.34
CA ARG A 41 2.20 11.12 0.43
C ARG A 41 1.52 10.64 -0.85
N ARG A 42 0.87 11.52 -1.59
CA ARG A 42 0.35 11.19 -2.92
C ARG A 42 1.47 10.81 -3.88
N ARG A 43 2.51 11.62 -3.95
CA ARG A 43 3.67 11.33 -4.80
C ARG A 43 4.37 10.04 -4.38
N ALA A 44 4.46 9.80 -3.08
CA ALA A 44 5.04 8.58 -2.55
C ALA A 44 4.25 7.35 -3.01
N ALA A 45 2.91 7.40 -2.94
CA ALA A 45 2.06 6.30 -3.40
C ALA A 45 2.29 6.00 -4.89
N ILE A 46 2.36 7.03 -5.73
CA ILE A 46 2.57 6.90 -7.18
C ILE A 46 3.97 6.34 -7.47
N ARG A 47 4.98 6.89 -6.82
CA ARG A 47 6.38 6.46 -6.99
C ARG A 47 6.57 5.02 -6.57
N GLU A 48 6.09 4.67 -5.38
CA GLU A 48 6.24 3.31 -4.84
C GLU A 48 5.48 2.29 -5.69
N LEU A 49 4.29 2.63 -6.19
CA LEU A 49 3.55 1.76 -7.09
C LEU A 49 4.39 1.43 -8.33
N LYS A 50 5.02 2.44 -8.92
CA LYS A 50 5.89 2.25 -10.08
C LYS A 50 7.14 1.44 -9.75
N GLU A 51 7.79 1.74 -8.63
CA GLU A 51 8.99 1.00 -8.21
C GLU A 51 8.67 -0.46 -7.92
N GLU A 52 7.54 -0.74 -7.27
CA GLU A 52 7.18 -2.09 -6.85
C GLU A 52 6.62 -2.95 -7.99
N THR A 53 5.88 -2.36 -8.90
CA THR A 53 5.11 -3.11 -9.91
C THR A 53 5.35 -2.69 -11.35
N GLY A 54 5.98 -1.56 -11.58
CA GLY A 54 6.15 -1.00 -12.93
C GLY A 54 4.93 -0.26 -13.45
N LEU A 55 3.82 -0.25 -12.72
CA LEU A 55 2.60 0.43 -13.15
C LEU A 55 2.74 1.95 -13.10
N ARG A 56 2.22 2.62 -14.13
CA ARG A 56 2.23 4.07 -14.21
C ARG A 56 0.84 4.62 -13.93
N ALA A 57 0.73 5.40 -12.86
CA ALA A 57 -0.51 6.05 -12.48
C ALA A 57 -0.88 7.15 -13.47
N TYR A 58 -2.16 7.22 -13.86
CA TYR A 58 -2.69 8.29 -14.71
C TYR A 58 -3.88 9.00 -14.06
N SER A 59 -4.38 8.51 -12.94
CA SER A 59 -5.47 9.12 -12.19
C SER A 59 -5.30 8.76 -10.72
N TRP A 60 -5.58 9.71 -9.85
CA TRP A 60 -5.49 9.51 -8.41
C TRP A 60 -6.53 10.35 -7.70
N LYS A 61 -7.10 9.79 -6.64
CA LYS A 61 -8.09 10.44 -5.81
C LYS A 61 -7.81 10.14 -4.35
N TYR A 62 -7.66 11.18 -3.54
CA TYR A 62 -7.52 10.99 -2.10
C TYR A 62 -8.84 10.43 -1.53
N LEU A 63 -8.74 9.40 -0.72
CA LEU A 63 -9.89 8.77 -0.08
C LEU A 63 -9.96 9.10 1.41
N PHE A 64 -8.97 8.67 2.17
CA PHE A 64 -8.97 8.85 3.62
C PHE A 64 -7.57 8.66 4.19
N SER A 65 -7.41 9.04 5.46
CA SER A 65 -6.20 8.75 6.22
C SER A 65 -6.45 7.56 7.14
N HIS A 66 -5.44 6.72 7.27
CA HIS A 66 -5.44 5.62 8.23
C HIS A 66 -4.19 5.72 9.08
N ASN A 67 -4.38 6.06 10.34
CA ASN A 67 -3.27 6.20 11.28
C ASN A 67 -3.24 4.95 12.16
N GLU A 68 -2.12 4.27 12.19
CA GLU A 68 -1.97 3.11 13.04
C GLU A 68 -2.04 3.57 14.51
N PRO A 69 -2.89 2.93 15.33
CA PRO A 69 -3.08 3.40 16.72
C PRO A 69 -1.90 3.08 17.63
N LYS A 70 -1.04 2.14 17.23
CA LYS A 70 0.09 1.69 18.04
C LYS A 70 1.37 1.77 17.25
N TYR A 71 2.45 2.02 17.96
CA TYR A 71 3.78 1.93 17.37
C TYR A 71 4.15 0.47 17.18
N SER A 72 4.76 0.16 16.03
CA SER A 72 5.39 -1.14 15.80
C SER A 72 6.90 -1.02 16.03
N THR A 73 7.54 -2.13 16.35
CA THR A 73 8.98 -2.17 16.56
C THR A 73 9.67 -2.64 15.29
N THR A 74 10.67 -1.88 14.85
CA THR A 74 11.52 -2.28 13.73
C THR A 74 12.67 -3.15 14.21
N GLY A 75 13.42 -3.78 13.29
CA GLY A 75 14.58 -4.59 13.61
C GLY A 75 15.70 -3.85 14.35
N LYS A 76 15.67 -2.53 14.37
CA LYS A 76 16.61 -1.70 15.15
C LYS A 76 16.03 -1.21 16.48
N LYS A 77 14.99 -1.86 16.97
CA LYS A 77 14.28 -1.52 18.21
C LYS A 77 13.69 -0.10 18.22
N ARG A 78 13.45 0.49 17.06
CA ARG A 78 12.77 1.78 16.95
C ARG A 78 11.26 1.56 16.93
N LYS A 79 10.53 2.40 17.66
CA LYS A 79 9.07 2.44 17.58
C LYS A 79 8.67 3.28 16.39
N VAL A 80 7.93 2.68 15.47
CA VAL A 80 7.44 3.36 14.26
C VAL A 80 5.93 3.34 14.24
N ARG A 81 5.32 4.49 14.02
CA ARG A 81 3.89 4.62 13.81
C ARG A 81 3.65 5.08 12.39
N ASN A 82 2.98 4.26 11.60
CA ASN A 82 2.69 4.58 10.21
C ASN A 82 1.40 5.40 10.11
N MET A 83 1.48 6.50 9.36
CA MET A 83 0.38 7.42 9.12
C MET A 83 0.11 7.41 7.61
N HIS A 84 -0.88 6.64 7.19
CA HIS A 84 -1.20 6.43 5.78
C HIS A 84 -2.14 7.52 5.26
N LYS A 85 -1.87 8.01 4.06
CA LYS A 85 -2.89 8.62 3.20
C LYS A 85 -3.19 7.65 2.09
N VAL A 86 -4.45 7.30 1.93
CA VAL A 86 -4.92 6.28 1.00
C VAL A 86 -5.51 6.96 -0.23
N PHE A 87 -5.02 6.53 -1.40
CA PHE A 87 -5.44 7.07 -2.70
C PHE A 87 -6.00 5.96 -3.57
N LEU A 88 -7.12 6.24 -4.23
CA LEU A 88 -7.60 5.39 -5.30
C LEU A 88 -6.83 5.78 -6.56
N ILE A 89 -6.05 4.84 -7.10
CA ILE A 89 -5.17 5.09 -8.23
C ILE A 89 -5.56 4.22 -9.41
N LYS A 90 -5.73 4.86 -10.56
CA LYS A 90 -5.83 4.16 -11.85
C LYS A 90 -4.45 4.18 -12.49
N ALA A 91 -4.02 3.03 -12.95
CA ALA A 91 -2.69 2.86 -13.50
C ALA A 91 -2.73 1.96 -14.72
N GLU A 92 -1.72 2.09 -15.58
CA GLU A 92 -1.58 1.30 -16.80
C GLU A 92 -0.27 0.54 -16.82
N GLY A 93 -0.25 -0.53 -17.58
CA GLY A 93 0.91 -1.40 -17.73
C GLY A 93 0.61 -2.82 -17.26
N ASN A 94 1.57 -3.70 -17.42
CA ASN A 94 1.50 -5.07 -16.94
C ASN A 94 2.31 -5.17 -15.64
N PRO A 95 1.68 -5.39 -14.49
CA PRO A 95 2.42 -5.40 -13.23
C PRO A 95 3.39 -6.58 -13.17
N LYS A 96 4.60 -6.27 -12.73
CA LYS A 96 5.65 -7.27 -12.48
C LYS A 96 6.35 -6.92 -11.17
N PRO A 97 6.70 -7.92 -10.36
CA PRO A 97 7.50 -7.65 -9.15
C PRO A 97 8.87 -7.09 -9.55
N ASN A 98 9.40 -6.18 -8.75
CA ASN A 98 10.75 -5.66 -8.98
C ASN A 98 11.85 -6.62 -8.53
N TYR A 99 11.50 -7.65 -7.75
CA TYR A 99 12.38 -8.67 -7.18
C TYR A 99 13.46 -8.14 -6.20
N GLU A 100 13.38 -6.87 -5.83
CA GLU A 100 14.17 -6.31 -4.73
C GLU A 100 13.34 -6.30 -3.46
N ASP A 101 12.31 -5.45 -3.41
CA ASP A 101 11.41 -5.33 -2.27
C ASP A 101 10.18 -6.20 -2.42
N VAL A 102 9.71 -6.37 -3.66
CA VAL A 102 8.50 -7.11 -3.99
C VAL A 102 8.85 -8.34 -4.81
N SER A 103 8.49 -9.51 -4.29
CA SER A 103 8.71 -10.80 -4.96
C SER A 103 7.43 -11.37 -5.55
N HIS A 104 6.27 -10.96 -5.05
CA HIS A 104 4.98 -11.49 -5.46
C HIS A 104 3.95 -10.39 -5.65
N ILE A 105 3.11 -10.57 -6.67
CA ILE A 105 1.95 -9.72 -6.92
C ILE A 105 0.72 -10.61 -6.90
N ALA A 106 -0.36 -10.14 -6.29
CA ALA A 106 -1.63 -10.85 -6.27
C ALA A 106 -2.77 -9.84 -6.33
N TYR A 107 -3.98 -10.36 -6.48
CA TYR A 107 -5.20 -9.56 -6.49
C TYR A 107 -6.13 -10.09 -5.41
N TRP A 108 -6.52 -9.22 -4.52
CA TRP A 108 -7.37 -9.58 -3.39
C TRP A 108 -8.84 -9.32 -3.69
N LYS A 109 -9.66 -10.29 -3.35
CA LYS A 109 -11.13 -10.18 -3.31
C LYS A 109 -11.61 -10.75 -1.98
N PRO A 110 -12.84 -10.43 -1.52
CA PRO A 110 -13.34 -10.96 -0.25
C PRO A 110 -13.24 -12.48 -0.13
N GLU A 111 -13.44 -13.21 -1.23
CA GLU A 111 -13.39 -14.68 -1.26
C GLU A 111 -12.01 -15.26 -1.56
N SER A 112 -10.99 -14.43 -1.76
CA SER A 112 -9.67 -14.94 -2.12
C SER A 112 -8.90 -15.46 -0.91
N ASN A 113 -7.93 -16.35 -1.17
CA ASN A 113 -7.06 -16.91 -0.13
C ASN A 113 -5.76 -16.12 0.03
N VAL A 114 -5.71 -14.91 -0.51
CA VAL A 114 -4.51 -14.07 -0.43
C VAL A 114 -4.33 -13.60 1.02
N ASN A 115 -3.17 -13.89 1.59
CA ASN A 115 -2.86 -13.53 2.97
C ASN A 115 -2.42 -12.07 3.06
N ILE A 116 -3.32 -11.20 3.46
CA ILE A 116 -3.06 -9.76 3.61
C ILE A 116 -2.83 -9.38 5.06
N SER A 117 -2.04 -8.33 5.28
CA SER A 117 -1.79 -7.83 6.64
C SER A 117 -3.06 -7.25 7.24
N ARG A 118 -3.07 -7.15 8.58
CA ARG A 118 -4.21 -6.56 9.30
C ARG A 118 -4.48 -5.13 8.86
N THR A 119 -3.46 -4.31 8.76
CA THR A 119 -3.60 -2.92 8.32
C THR A 119 -4.17 -2.84 6.91
N THR A 120 -3.67 -3.67 5.99
CA THR A 120 -4.21 -3.76 4.64
C THR A 120 -5.68 -4.12 4.64
N LYS A 121 -6.07 -5.11 5.45
CA LYS A 121 -7.48 -5.53 5.56
C LYS A 121 -8.37 -4.39 6.07
N LEU A 122 -7.92 -3.67 7.09
CA LEU A 122 -8.66 -2.53 7.64
C LEU A 122 -8.87 -1.42 6.58
N ILE A 123 -7.82 -1.11 5.84
CA ILE A 123 -7.88 -0.08 4.79
C ILE A 123 -8.83 -0.51 3.66
N ILE A 124 -8.71 -1.76 3.21
CA ILE A 124 -9.58 -2.30 2.15
C ILE A 124 -11.03 -2.32 2.60
N ASP A 125 -11.30 -2.78 3.82
CA ASP A 125 -12.66 -2.84 4.36
C ASP A 125 -13.29 -1.44 4.40
N LYS A 126 -12.55 -0.44 4.84
CA LYS A 126 -13.04 0.93 4.86
C LYS A 126 -13.35 1.43 3.45
N TYR A 127 -12.46 1.17 2.50
CA TYR A 127 -12.70 1.53 1.11
C TYR A 127 -13.97 0.89 0.56
N LEU A 128 -14.12 -0.41 0.74
CA LEU A 128 -15.29 -1.13 0.21
C LEU A 128 -16.59 -0.71 0.87
N ASN A 129 -16.58 -0.40 2.15
CA ASN A 129 -17.79 -0.08 2.92
C ASN A 129 -18.20 1.38 2.81
N GLU A 130 -17.25 2.31 2.67
CA GLU A 130 -17.54 3.74 2.78
C GLU A 130 -17.25 4.55 1.51
N PHE A 131 -16.42 4.04 0.60
CA PHE A 131 -15.94 4.82 -0.55
C PHE A 131 -16.21 4.19 -1.91
N LYS A 132 -16.61 2.94 -1.93
CA LYS A 132 -16.94 2.27 -3.19
C LYS A 132 -18.42 2.32 -3.50
#